data_b835b437cfbae5595409ba638ccf2118
#
_entry.id   b835b437cfbae5595409ba638ccf2118
#
_cell.length_a   1.000
_cell.length_b   1.000
_cell.length_c   1.000
_cell.angle_alpha   90.00
_cell.angle_beta   90.00
_cell.angle_gamma   90.00
#
_symmetry.space_group_name_H-M   'P 1'
#
loop_
_entity.id
_entity.type
_entity.pdbx_description
1 polymer ?
#
loop_
_entity_poly.entity_id
_entity_poly.type
_entity_poly.pdbx_seq_one_letter_code
_entity_poly.pdbx_strand_id
1 'polypeptide(L)'
;MRDVAEGLSASGMIVTGVRRERMPAAFEPVVEAARSRLRQRGVGSLYLYGSVATGAAQPPTSDVDLLTVGVPRSEAVAIGRELSEVFAGACRAVEIGTVELDDYLGDDDEAYGNRVFLRHYCLHLEGPDGRAALPDFPGDARAARGFNGDIARHAQRWAEALDRGDDASVLGRRIARKTLLAVAGLVSVHDNWWTTDRATAARRWPQIEHSSADDLATLLRWADGEVVSAAAVRDALDGIVAATTESFARTIGLWS
;
A
#
# COMPACT_ATOMS: atom_id res chain seq x y z
N MET A 1 -10.73 1.96 -4.31
CA MET A 1 -12.05 2.07 -3.61
C MET A 1 -11.77 2.07 -2.12
N ARG A 2 -12.48 2.93 -1.36
CA ARG A 2 -12.22 3.13 0.08
C ARG A 2 -12.71 1.94 0.91
N ASP A 3 -11.91 1.51 1.89
CA ASP A 3 -12.41 0.68 2.98
C ASP A 3 -13.27 1.53 3.94
N VAL A 4 -14.58 1.32 3.90
CA VAL A 4 -15.53 2.10 4.71
C VAL A 4 -15.44 1.81 6.22
N ALA A 5 -14.73 0.77 6.61
CA ALA A 5 -14.51 0.41 8.00
C ALA A 5 -13.14 0.86 8.53
N GLU A 6 -12.30 1.48 7.68
CA GLU A 6 -11.02 2.00 8.12
C GLU A 6 -11.18 3.23 9.02
N GLY A 7 -10.44 3.26 10.10
CA GLY A 7 -10.46 4.36 11.06
C GLY A 7 -9.73 4.01 12.36
N LEU A 8 -10.18 4.62 13.45
CA LEU A 8 -9.71 4.34 14.81
C LEU A 8 -10.82 3.76 15.68
N SER A 9 -10.47 2.84 16.55
CA SER A 9 -11.34 2.40 17.64
C SER A 9 -11.46 3.50 18.71
N ALA A 10 -12.36 3.32 19.68
CA ALA A 10 -12.50 4.22 20.82
C ALA A 10 -11.22 4.33 21.68
N SER A 11 -10.34 3.32 21.62
CA SER A 11 -9.02 3.32 22.26
C SER A 11 -7.89 3.85 21.37
N GLY A 12 -8.18 4.40 20.18
CA GLY A 12 -7.18 4.95 19.27
C GLY A 12 -6.40 3.91 18.45
N MET A 13 -6.82 2.64 18.48
CA MET A 13 -6.18 1.58 17.69
C MET A 13 -6.71 1.59 16.24
N ILE A 14 -5.85 1.28 15.28
CA ILE A 14 -6.23 1.14 13.87
C ILE A 14 -7.29 0.04 13.74
N VAL A 15 -8.35 0.33 13.00
CA VAL A 15 -9.37 -0.64 12.59
C VAL A 15 -9.50 -0.63 11.07
N THR A 16 -9.74 -1.81 10.49
CA THR A 16 -9.92 -1.98 9.04
C THR A 16 -11.09 -2.91 8.74
N GLY A 17 -11.50 -2.94 7.49
CA GLY A 17 -12.51 -3.86 6.99
C GLY A 17 -11.99 -5.24 6.61
N VAL A 18 -10.72 -5.53 6.84
CA VAL A 18 -10.10 -6.82 6.48
C VAL A 18 -10.74 -7.97 7.24
N ARG A 19 -11.55 -8.77 6.53
CA ARG A 19 -12.27 -9.93 7.09
C ARG A 19 -12.57 -10.95 6.00
N ARG A 20 -12.52 -12.23 6.35
CA ARG A 20 -12.84 -13.34 5.42
C ARG A 20 -14.24 -13.22 4.85
N GLU A 21 -15.21 -12.85 5.67
CA GLU A 21 -16.63 -12.73 5.32
C GLU A 21 -16.91 -11.59 4.34
N ARG A 22 -15.98 -10.66 4.19
CA ARG A 22 -16.09 -9.55 3.23
C ARG A 22 -15.52 -9.87 1.87
N MET A 23 -14.68 -10.89 1.77
CA MET A 23 -14.07 -11.27 0.49
C MET A 23 -15.17 -11.64 -0.52
N PRO A 24 -15.26 -10.96 -1.69
CA PRO A 24 -16.28 -11.31 -2.67
C PRO A 24 -16.05 -12.71 -3.23
N ALA A 25 -17.12 -13.51 -3.30
CA ALA A 25 -17.07 -14.92 -3.73
C ALA A 25 -16.42 -15.11 -5.12
N ALA A 26 -16.49 -14.10 -5.99
CA ALA A 26 -15.86 -14.16 -7.31
C ALA A 26 -14.33 -14.31 -7.26
N PHE A 27 -13.66 -13.91 -6.17
CA PHE A 27 -12.20 -14.04 -6.00
C PHE A 27 -11.78 -15.33 -5.27
N GLU A 28 -12.73 -16.11 -4.71
CA GLU A 28 -12.42 -17.39 -4.03
C GLU A 28 -11.60 -18.34 -4.90
N PRO A 29 -11.92 -18.58 -6.19
CA PRO A 29 -11.15 -19.49 -7.03
C PRO A 29 -9.70 -19.03 -7.23
N VAL A 30 -9.48 -17.70 -7.35
CA VAL A 30 -8.15 -17.12 -7.52
C VAL A 30 -7.32 -17.31 -6.25
N VAL A 31 -7.90 -16.99 -5.10
CA VAL A 31 -7.25 -17.13 -3.79
C VAL A 31 -6.92 -18.58 -3.48
N GLU A 32 -7.83 -19.51 -3.77
CA GLU A 32 -7.58 -20.95 -3.53
C GLU A 32 -6.51 -21.52 -4.47
N ALA A 33 -6.48 -21.08 -5.73
CA ALA A 33 -5.41 -21.44 -6.66
C ALA A 33 -4.04 -20.94 -6.16
N ALA A 34 -3.96 -19.70 -5.67
CA ALA A 34 -2.75 -19.14 -5.08
C ALA A 34 -2.30 -19.94 -3.85
N ARG A 35 -3.22 -20.23 -2.93
CA ARG A 35 -2.96 -21.09 -1.75
C ARG A 35 -2.38 -22.44 -2.16
N SER A 36 -3.02 -23.10 -3.12
CA SER A 36 -2.59 -24.43 -3.58
C SER A 36 -1.18 -24.41 -4.18
N ARG A 37 -0.88 -23.39 -5.03
CA ARG A 37 0.44 -23.23 -5.65
C ARG A 37 1.54 -22.98 -4.62
N LEU A 38 1.27 -22.10 -3.69
CA LEU A 38 2.24 -21.73 -2.66
C LEU A 38 2.45 -22.83 -1.63
N ARG A 39 1.40 -23.55 -1.22
CA ARG A 39 1.50 -24.73 -0.33
C ARG A 39 2.44 -25.80 -0.89
N GLN A 40 2.39 -26.06 -2.20
CA GLN A 40 3.26 -27.05 -2.86
C GLN A 40 4.74 -26.66 -2.83
N ARG A 41 5.05 -25.38 -2.54
CA ARG A 41 6.42 -24.83 -2.46
C ARG A 41 6.93 -24.71 -1.02
N GLY A 42 6.17 -25.16 -0.03
CA GLY A 42 6.59 -25.10 1.37
C GLY A 42 6.59 -23.70 1.97
N VAL A 43 5.62 -22.87 1.57
CA VAL A 43 5.46 -21.48 2.06
C VAL A 43 5.43 -21.42 3.58
N GLY A 44 6.13 -20.45 4.15
CA GLY A 44 6.03 -20.16 5.58
C GLY A 44 4.64 -19.65 5.94
N SER A 45 4.22 -18.52 5.35
CA SER A 45 2.88 -17.95 5.59
C SER A 45 2.35 -17.25 4.34
N LEU A 46 1.03 -17.21 4.20
CA LEU A 46 0.33 -16.51 3.12
C LEU A 46 -0.78 -15.64 3.69
N TYR A 47 -0.84 -14.40 3.20
CA TYR A 47 -1.85 -13.42 3.57
C TYR A 47 -2.47 -12.80 2.32
N LEU A 48 -3.75 -12.38 2.44
CA LEU A 48 -4.47 -11.55 1.46
C LEU A 48 -4.61 -10.15 2.04
N TYR A 49 -4.41 -9.12 1.21
CA TYR A 49 -4.62 -7.73 1.62
C TYR A 49 -5.32 -6.92 0.52
N GLY A 50 -5.45 -5.62 0.71
CA GLY A 50 -6.03 -4.73 -0.29
C GLY A 50 -7.55 -4.87 -0.45
N SER A 51 -8.04 -4.53 -1.65
CA SER A 51 -9.48 -4.38 -1.91
C SER A 51 -10.27 -5.69 -1.81
N VAL A 52 -9.65 -6.82 -2.11
CA VAL A 52 -10.30 -8.14 -1.99
C VAL A 52 -10.49 -8.48 -0.51
N ALA A 53 -9.51 -8.22 0.36
CA ALA A 53 -9.59 -8.50 1.78
C ALA A 53 -10.61 -7.61 2.52
N THR A 54 -10.84 -6.38 2.02
CA THR A 54 -11.79 -5.42 2.61
C THR A 54 -13.20 -5.50 2.01
N GLY A 55 -13.40 -6.31 0.96
CA GLY A 55 -14.68 -6.43 0.26
C GLY A 55 -14.98 -5.31 -0.73
N ALA A 56 -14.00 -4.44 -1.00
CA ALA A 56 -14.17 -3.32 -1.93
C ALA A 56 -13.81 -3.67 -3.39
N ALA A 57 -13.32 -4.89 -3.64
CA ALA A 57 -12.90 -5.33 -4.97
C ALA A 57 -14.07 -5.56 -5.92
N GLN A 58 -13.83 -5.28 -7.21
CA GLN A 58 -14.81 -5.48 -8.30
C GLN A 58 -14.17 -6.32 -9.41
N PRO A 59 -14.71 -7.50 -9.74
CA PRO A 59 -14.29 -8.25 -10.90
C PRO A 59 -14.68 -7.51 -12.20
N PRO A 60 -13.90 -7.61 -13.26
CA PRO A 60 -12.54 -8.14 -13.34
C PRO A 60 -11.46 -7.06 -13.12
N THR A 61 -11.83 -5.88 -12.63
CA THR A 61 -11.00 -4.67 -12.63
C THR A 61 -10.06 -4.52 -11.43
N SER A 62 -10.30 -5.27 -10.35
CA SER A 62 -9.44 -5.24 -9.16
C SER A 62 -8.32 -6.27 -9.23
N ASP A 63 -7.19 -5.96 -8.58
CA ASP A 63 -6.11 -6.92 -8.35
C ASP A 63 -6.42 -7.81 -7.16
N VAL A 64 -5.76 -8.97 -7.12
CA VAL A 64 -5.68 -9.82 -5.94
C VAL A 64 -4.28 -9.64 -5.35
N ASP A 65 -4.22 -8.98 -4.21
CA ASP A 65 -2.96 -8.63 -3.54
C ASP A 65 -2.64 -9.66 -2.45
N LEU A 66 -1.53 -10.39 -2.61
CA LEU A 66 -1.06 -11.43 -1.70
C LEU A 66 0.30 -11.08 -1.12
N LEU A 67 0.54 -11.49 0.11
CA LEU A 67 1.82 -11.36 0.79
C LEU A 67 2.28 -12.73 1.28
N THR A 68 3.53 -13.11 0.97
CA THR A 68 4.15 -14.35 1.44
C THR A 68 5.34 -14.06 2.33
N VAL A 69 5.57 -14.95 3.31
CA VAL A 69 6.77 -14.96 4.14
C VAL A 69 7.62 -16.17 3.77
N GLY A 70 8.91 -15.95 3.49
CA GLY A 70 9.86 -17.04 3.23
C GLY A 70 9.77 -17.65 1.82
N VAL A 71 9.19 -16.94 0.85
CA VAL A 71 9.17 -17.35 -0.56
C VAL A 71 10.09 -16.44 -1.38
N PRO A 72 11.00 -17.00 -2.21
CA PRO A 72 11.83 -16.20 -3.07
C PRO A 72 11.01 -15.29 -4.01
N ARG A 73 11.42 -14.03 -4.12
CA ARG A 73 10.72 -13.03 -4.93
C ARG A 73 10.50 -13.46 -6.38
N SER A 74 11.50 -14.07 -7.01
CA SER A 74 11.41 -14.55 -8.40
C SER A 74 10.30 -15.60 -8.57
N GLU A 75 10.13 -16.46 -7.58
CA GLU A 75 9.11 -17.49 -7.56
C GLU A 75 7.72 -16.90 -7.36
N ALA A 76 7.56 -16.00 -6.40
CA ALA A 76 6.31 -15.30 -6.15
C ALA A 76 5.84 -14.53 -7.39
N VAL A 77 6.74 -13.82 -8.07
CA VAL A 77 6.46 -13.10 -9.32
C VAL A 77 6.03 -14.07 -10.43
N ALA A 78 6.71 -15.22 -10.57
CA ALA A 78 6.35 -16.22 -11.59
C ALA A 78 4.96 -16.80 -11.36
N ILE A 79 4.63 -17.14 -10.11
CA ILE A 79 3.29 -17.64 -9.72
C ILE A 79 2.23 -16.55 -9.94
N GLY A 80 2.49 -15.30 -9.54
CA GLY A 80 1.56 -14.19 -9.73
C GLY A 80 1.23 -13.97 -11.21
N ARG A 81 2.23 -14.03 -12.09
CA ARG A 81 2.03 -13.92 -13.54
C ARG A 81 1.20 -15.08 -14.10
N GLU A 82 1.54 -16.34 -13.76
CA GLU A 82 0.76 -17.51 -14.16
C GLU A 82 -0.71 -17.39 -13.76
N LEU A 83 -0.96 -17.02 -12.51
CA LEU A 83 -2.33 -16.87 -12.00
C LEU A 83 -3.08 -15.70 -12.66
N SER A 84 -2.38 -14.60 -12.96
CA SER A 84 -2.98 -13.47 -13.70
C SER A 84 -3.45 -13.88 -15.09
N GLU A 85 -2.68 -14.71 -15.79
CA GLU A 85 -3.05 -15.25 -17.11
C GLU A 85 -4.26 -16.20 -16.99
N VAL A 86 -4.26 -17.12 -16.04
CA VAL A 86 -5.33 -18.10 -15.83
C VAL A 86 -6.64 -17.41 -15.44
N PHE A 87 -6.58 -16.36 -14.63
CA PHE A 87 -7.76 -15.67 -14.07
C PHE A 87 -8.01 -14.28 -14.66
N ALA A 88 -7.56 -14.01 -15.89
CA ALA A 88 -7.73 -12.72 -16.57
C ALA A 88 -9.19 -12.25 -16.68
N GLY A 89 -10.17 -13.16 -16.64
CA GLY A 89 -11.59 -12.84 -16.63
C GLY A 89 -12.18 -12.55 -15.23
N ALA A 90 -11.43 -12.83 -14.16
CA ALA A 90 -11.88 -12.66 -12.77
C ALA A 90 -11.18 -11.51 -12.04
N CYS A 91 -9.92 -11.22 -12.38
CA CYS A 91 -9.15 -10.12 -11.81
C CYS A 91 -8.25 -9.48 -12.86
N ARG A 92 -7.79 -8.24 -12.60
CA ARG A 92 -6.84 -7.54 -13.48
C ARG A 92 -5.45 -8.17 -13.39
N ALA A 93 -5.01 -8.50 -12.18
CA ALA A 93 -3.74 -9.14 -11.91
C ALA A 93 -3.76 -9.86 -10.55
N VAL A 94 -2.82 -10.80 -10.38
CA VAL A 94 -2.48 -11.39 -9.08
C VAL A 94 -1.08 -10.89 -8.73
N GLU A 95 -0.97 -10.05 -7.71
CA GLU A 95 0.29 -9.50 -7.23
C GLU A 95 0.70 -10.22 -5.94
N ILE A 96 1.90 -10.81 -5.92
CA ILE A 96 2.41 -11.54 -4.77
C ILE A 96 3.67 -10.84 -4.26
N GLY A 97 3.52 -10.08 -3.18
CA GLY A 97 4.63 -9.51 -2.42
C GLY A 97 5.33 -10.58 -1.57
N THR A 98 6.62 -10.37 -1.32
CA THR A 98 7.43 -11.25 -0.46
C THR A 98 8.10 -10.44 0.62
N VAL A 99 8.16 -11.00 1.82
CA VAL A 99 8.89 -10.46 2.97
C VAL A 99 9.66 -11.60 3.63
N GLU A 100 10.78 -11.24 4.23
CA GLU A 100 11.53 -12.14 5.09
C GLU A 100 11.08 -11.98 6.54
N LEU A 101 11.29 -13.00 7.36
CA LEU A 101 10.91 -12.94 8.77
C LEU A 101 11.63 -11.80 9.50
N ASP A 102 12.89 -11.55 9.15
CA ASP A 102 13.72 -10.50 9.74
C ASP A 102 13.16 -9.10 9.50
N ASP A 103 12.38 -8.87 8.41
CA ASP A 103 11.71 -7.59 8.12
C ASP A 103 10.70 -7.17 9.20
N TYR A 104 10.33 -8.09 10.10
CA TYR A 104 9.40 -7.84 11.21
C TYR A 104 10.09 -7.76 12.58
N LEU A 105 11.35 -8.18 12.69
CA LEU A 105 12.01 -8.35 13.99
C LEU A 105 12.75 -7.10 14.48
N GLY A 106 13.02 -6.13 13.60
CA GLY A 106 13.73 -4.89 13.94
C GLY A 106 12.90 -3.94 14.83
N ASP A 107 13.63 -3.02 15.49
CA ASP A 107 13.01 -1.93 16.27
C ASP A 107 12.88 -0.62 15.47
N ASP A 108 13.37 -0.61 14.23
CA ASP A 108 13.28 0.51 13.32
C ASP A 108 11.84 0.78 12.84
N ASP A 109 11.68 1.91 12.16
CA ASP A 109 10.36 2.36 11.67
C ASP A 109 9.81 1.45 10.57
N GLU A 110 10.67 0.87 9.72
CA GLU A 110 10.26 -0.06 8.66
C GLU A 110 9.67 -1.34 9.25
N ALA A 111 10.40 -1.98 10.16
CA ALA A 111 9.91 -3.18 10.84
C ALA A 111 8.63 -2.91 11.65
N TYR A 112 8.53 -1.72 12.28
CA TYR A 112 7.29 -1.31 12.95
C TYR A 112 6.14 -1.17 11.96
N GLY A 113 6.34 -0.50 10.82
CA GLY A 113 5.34 -0.36 9.76
C GLY A 113 4.89 -1.70 9.18
N ASN A 114 5.83 -2.63 8.97
CA ASN A 114 5.54 -3.98 8.51
C ASN A 114 4.65 -4.74 9.51
N ARG A 115 4.91 -4.63 10.82
CA ARG A 115 4.04 -5.22 11.87
C ARG A 115 2.65 -4.61 11.88
N VAL A 116 2.53 -3.28 11.78
CA VAL A 116 1.24 -2.57 11.67
C VAL A 116 0.47 -3.08 10.45
N PHE A 117 1.13 -3.15 9.29
CA PHE A 117 0.51 -3.65 8.06
C PHE A 117 0.05 -5.10 8.19
N LEU A 118 0.92 -5.98 8.69
CA LEU A 118 0.58 -7.38 8.88
C LEU A 118 -0.62 -7.54 9.82
N ARG A 119 -0.63 -6.81 10.95
CA ARG A 119 -1.68 -6.93 11.97
C ARG A 119 -3.04 -6.45 11.48
N HIS A 120 -3.10 -5.28 10.83
CA HIS A 120 -4.36 -4.58 10.57
C HIS A 120 -4.85 -4.71 9.13
N TYR A 121 -3.96 -4.97 8.16
CA TYR A 121 -4.29 -4.96 6.73
C TYR A 121 -4.22 -6.31 6.05
N CYS A 122 -3.71 -7.34 6.72
CA CYS A 122 -3.54 -8.67 6.14
C CYS A 122 -4.55 -9.67 6.72
N LEU A 123 -5.20 -10.42 5.85
CA LEU A 123 -6.03 -11.58 6.20
C LEU A 123 -5.19 -12.85 6.07
N HIS A 124 -5.04 -13.61 7.14
CA HIS A 124 -4.31 -14.87 7.10
C HIS A 124 -5.05 -15.92 6.27
N LEU A 125 -4.31 -16.60 5.39
CA LEU A 125 -4.84 -17.64 4.51
C LEU A 125 -4.23 -19.01 4.76
N GLU A 126 -2.90 -19.09 5.02
CA GLU A 126 -2.17 -20.36 5.10
C GLU A 126 -0.91 -20.23 5.95
N GLY A 127 -0.45 -21.35 6.54
CA GLY A 127 0.78 -21.43 7.33
C GLY A 127 0.65 -20.83 8.73
N PRO A 128 1.77 -20.56 9.43
CA PRO A 128 1.75 -19.90 10.74
C PRO A 128 1.17 -18.48 10.66
N ASP A 129 0.25 -18.13 11.56
CA ASP A 129 -0.30 -16.76 11.60
C ASP A 129 0.57 -15.84 12.46
N GLY A 130 1.53 -15.15 11.84
CA GLY A 130 2.39 -14.18 12.51
C GLY A 130 1.64 -13.00 13.15
N ARG A 131 0.39 -12.71 12.71
CA ARG A 131 -0.44 -11.64 13.28
C ARG A 131 -0.91 -11.96 14.70
N ALA A 132 -1.07 -13.25 15.02
CA ALA A 132 -1.60 -13.67 16.32
C ALA A 132 -0.72 -13.25 17.50
N ALA A 133 0.59 -13.09 17.27
CA ALA A 133 1.55 -12.64 18.26
C ALA A 133 1.68 -11.10 18.36
N LEU A 134 1.10 -10.34 17.42
CA LEU A 134 1.19 -8.90 17.37
C LEU A 134 0.06 -8.21 18.14
N PRO A 135 0.36 -7.15 18.92
CA PRO A 135 -0.68 -6.32 19.52
C PRO A 135 -1.46 -5.54 18.48
N ASP A 136 -2.58 -4.94 18.87
CA ASP A 136 -3.17 -3.87 18.10
C ASP A 136 -2.29 -2.62 18.19
N PHE A 137 -2.17 -1.90 17.07
CA PHE A 137 -1.31 -0.71 16.97
C PHE A 137 -2.15 0.56 16.93
N PRO A 138 -1.67 1.66 17.58
CA PRO A 138 -2.32 2.95 17.49
C PRO A 138 -2.17 3.56 16.09
N GLY A 139 -3.17 4.33 15.65
CA GLY A 139 -3.10 5.12 14.42
C GLY A 139 -2.46 6.47 14.68
N ASP A 140 -1.17 6.49 14.94
CA ASP A 140 -0.38 7.64 15.35
C ASP A 140 0.73 8.01 14.36
N ALA A 141 1.55 9.00 14.73
CA ALA A 141 2.69 9.43 13.92
C ALA A 141 3.72 8.31 13.69
N ARG A 142 3.89 7.37 14.64
CA ARG A 142 4.83 6.26 14.46
C ARG A 142 4.31 5.28 13.40
N ALA A 143 3.02 4.96 13.40
CA ALA A 143 2.42 4.13 12.37
C ALA A 143 2.48 4.80 10.99
N ALA A 144 2.19 6.11 10.91
CA ALA A 144 2.32 6.87 9.67
C ALA A 144 3.77 6.91 9.16
N ARG A 145 4.76 7.07 10.05
CA ARG A 145 6.18 7.03 9.71
C ARG A 145 6.61 5.62 9.27
N GLY A 146 6.17 4.58 9.92
CA GLY A 146 6.42 3.20 9.51
C GLY A 146 5.96 2.92 8.08
N PHE A 147 4.83 3.48 7.66
CA PHE A 147 4.31 3.29 6.30
C PHE A 147 4.99 4.14 5.24
N ASN A 148 5.40 5.37 5.57
CA ASN A 148 5.79 6.35 4.55
C ASN A 148 7.03 7.18 4.91
N GLY A 149 7.76 6.86 5.99
CA GLY A 149 8.95 7.59 6.39
C GLY A 149 10.11 7.50 5.40
N ASP A 150 10.04 6.58 4.45
CA ASP A 150 10.98 6.43 3.34
C ASP A 150 10.68 7.33 2.13
N ILE A 151 9.70 8.24 2.21
CA ILE A 151 9.26 9.08 1.08
C ILE A 151 10.42 9.88 0.46
N ALA A 152 11.35 10.40 1.26
CA ALA A 152 12.52 11.12 0.77
C ALA A 152 13.46 10.21 -0.05
N ARG A 153 13.68 8.97 0.40
CA ARG A 153 14.47 7.95 -0.32
C ARG A 153 13.80 7.57 -1.64
N HIS A 154 12.46 7.53 -1.65
CA HIS A 154 11.69 7.31 -2.87
C HIS A 154 11.83 8.49 -3.85
N ALA A 155 11.69 9.73 -3.39
CA ALA A 155 11.82 10.92 -4.23
C ALA A 155 13.17 10.94 -4.96
N GLN A 156 14.26 10.65 -4.25
CA GLN A 156 15.59 10.55 -4.85
C GLN A 156 15.65 9.45 -5.93
N ARG A 157 15.19 8.23 -5.60
CA ARG A 157 15.20 7.10 -6.56
C ARG A 157 14.37 7.37 -7.80
N TRP A 158 13.26 8.12 -7.67
CA TRP A 158 12.42 8.49 -8.80
C TRP A 158 13.08 9.53 -9.70
N ALA A 159 13.77 10.53 -9.11
CA ALA A 159 14.55 11.50 -9.88
C ALA A 159 15.65 10.79 -10.70
N GLU A 160 16.40 9.89 -10.08
CA GLU A 160 17.41 9.07 -10.74
C GLU A 160 16.82 8.17 -11.85
N ALA A 161 15.64 7.59 -11.62
CA ALA A 161 14.94 6.75 -12.61
C ALA A 161 14.50 7.59 -13.82
N LEU A 162 13.97 8.78 -13.57
CA LEU A 162 13.60 9.72 -14.62
C LEU A 162 14.81 10.15 -15.46
N ASP A 163 15.95 10.44 -14.81
CA ASP A 163 17.21 10.81 -15.49
C ASP A 163 17.79 9.68 -16.35
N ARG A 164 17.54 8.43 -15.98
CA ARG A 164 17.90 7.25 -16.78
C ARG A 164 16.96 7.01 -17.96
N GLY A 165 15.84 7.74 -18.05
CA GLY A 165 14.84 7.57 -19.13
C GLY A 165 13.84 6.45 -18.89
N ASP A 166 13.60 6.06 -17.63
CA ASP A 166 12.56 5.09 -17.31
C ASP A 166 11.18 5.61 -17.77
N ASP A 167 10.23 4.69 -18.02
CA ASP A 167 8.88 5.04 -18.49
C ASP A 167 8.17 6.01 -17.55
N ALA A 168 7.87 7.21 -18.05
CA ALA A 168 7.31 8.30 -17.26
C ALA A 168 5.91 7.97 -16.70
N SER A 169 5.08 7.21 -17.42
CA SER A 169 3.73 6.86 -16.95
C SER A 169 3.78 5.81 -15.84
N VAL A 170 4.69 4.83 -15.96
CA VAL A 170 4.93 3.86 -14.89
C VAL A 170 5.48 4.56 -13.65
N LEU A 171 6.43 5.47 -13.84
CA LEU A 171 7.05 6.24 -12.76
C LEU A 171 6.03 7.18 -12.11
N GLY A 172 5.27 7.93 -12.91
CA GLY A 172 4.21 8.84 -12.43
C GLY A 172 3.16 8.13 -11.58
N ARG A 173 2.74 6.92 -11.97
CA ARG A 173 1.82 6.11 -11.17
C ARG A 173 2.41 5.71 -9.81
N ARG A 174 3.69 5.34 -9.77
CA ARG A 174 4.39 4.99 -8.50
C ARG A 174 4.53 6.21 -7.59
N ILE A 175 4.96 7.33 -8.14
CA ILE A 175 5.06 8.62 -7.44
C ILE A 175 3.71 8.98 -6.83
N ALA A 176 2.67 9.00 -7.66
CA ALA A 176 1.33 9.37 -7.24
C ALA A 176 0.81 8.50 -6.09
N ARG A 177 0.92 7.18 -6.23
CA ARG A 177 0.44 6.24 -5.21
C ARG A 177 1.15 6.41 -3.87
N LYS A 178 2.46 6.56 -3.87
CA LYS A 178 3.25 6.70 -2.62
C LYS A 178 3.09 8.09 -2.00
N THR A 179 3.11 9.16 -2.81
CA THR A 179 2.91 10.52 -2.32
C THR A 179 1.52 10.69 -1.68
N LEU A 180 0.47 10.18 -2.33
CA LEU A 180 -0.89 10.21 -1.78
C LEU A 180 -1.04 9.40 -0.48
N LEU A 181 -0.27 8.29 -0.32
CA LEU A 181 -0.23 7.56 0.95
C LEU A 181 0.51 8.35 2.05
N ALA A 182 1.58 9.07 1.71
CA ALA A 182 2.24 9.97 2.66
C ALA A 182 1.29 11.10 3.10
N VAL A 183 0.55 11.69 2.16
CA VAL A 183 -0.51 12.68 2.46
C VAL A 183 -1.59 12.07 3.36
N ALA A 184 -1.99 10.80 3.14
CA ALA A 184 -2.95 10.13 4.02
C ALA A 184 -2.42 9.98 5.46
N GLY A 185 -1.13 9.73 5.64
CA GLY A 185 -0.47 9.74 6.95
C GLY A 185 -0.52 11.13 7.60
N LEU A 186 -0.24 12.19 6.85
CA LEU A 186 -0.33 13.58 7.34
C LEU A 186 -1.75 13.93 7.79
N VAL A 187 -2.76 13.61 6.98
CA VAL A 187 -4.17 13.80 7.32
C VAL A 187 -4.55 13.01 8.57
N SER A 188 -4.11 11.75 8.65
CA SER A 188 -4.43 10.88 9.78
C SER A 188 -3.94 11.44 11.11
N VAL A 189 -2.71 11.95 11.14
CA VAL A 189 -2.10 12.55 12.33
C VAL A 189 -2.76 13.90 12.67
N HIS A 190 -3.02 14.74 11.66
CA HIS A 190 -3.64 16.05 11.86
C HIS A 190 -5.08 15.95 12.41
N ASP A 191 -5.90 15.07 11.79
CA ASP A 191 -7.33 14.96 12.13
C ASP A 191 -7.58 13.98 13.29
N ASN A 192 -6.54 13.32 13.80
CA ASN A 192 -6.66 12.22 14.78
C ASN A 192 -7.67 11.16 14.31
N TRP A 193 -7.59 10.81 13.03
CA TRP A 193 -8.45 9.83 12.36
C TRP A 193 -7.66 9.08 11.29
N TRP A 194 -7.62 7.76 11.36
CA TRP A 194 -6.76 6.95 10.51
C TRP A 194 -7.37 6.66 9.15
N THR A 195 -6.58 6.87 8.08
CA THR A 195 -6.93 6.47 6.72
C THR A 195 -5.70 6.19 5.85
N THR A 196 -5.83 5.22 4.96
CA THR A 196 -4.91 4.97 3.82
C THR A 196 -5.58 5.30 2.49
N ASP A 197 -6.82 5.80 2.50
CA ASP A 197 -7.59 6.15 1.29
C ASP A 197 -7.05 7.41 0.64
N ARG A 198 -6.43 7.24 -0.52
CA ARG A 198 -5.79 8.30 -1.30
C ARG A 198 -6.76 9.41 -1.72
N ALA A 199 -8.00 9.04 -2.10
CA ALA A 199 -8.99 10.02 -2.52
C ALA A 199 -9.49 10.87 -1.35
N THR A 200 -9.66 10.28 -0.17
CA THR A 200 -9.98 11.01 1.06
C THR A 200 -8.85 11.96 1.44
N ALA A 201 -7.61 11.48 1.41
CA ALA A 201 -6.42 12.29 1.71
C ALA A 201 -6.29 13.49 0.75
N ALA A 202 -6.42 13.27 -0.56
CA ALA A 202 -6.33 14.32 -1.56
C ALA A 202 -7.43 15.38 -1.45
N ARG A 203 -8.63 15.02 -0.97
CA ARG A 203 -9.70 16.00 -0.71
C ARG A 203 -9.51 16.76 0.60
N ARG A 204 -8.94 16.10 1.61
CA ARG A 204 -8.82 16.69 2.96
C ARG A 204 -7.59 17.57 3.11
N TRP A 205 -6.45 17.16 2.57
CA TRP A 205 -5.19 17.87 2.73
C TRP A 205 -5.21 19.33 2.27
N PRO A 206 -5.83 19.71 1.12
CA PRO A 206 -5.93 21.11 0.70
C PRO A 206 -6.70 22.03 1.65
N GLN A 207 -7.51 21.47 2.55
CA GLN A 207 -8.20 22.23 3.60
C GLN A 207 -7.27 22.55 4.78
N ILE A 208 -6.17 21.79 4.91
CA ILE A 208 -5.13 21.96 5.91
C ILE A 208 -3.98 22.78 5.32
N GLU A 209 -3.53 22.41 4.13
CA GLU A 209 -2.42 23.03 3.41
C GLU A 209 -2.96 23.58 2.07
N HIS A 210 -3.28 24.88 2.01
CA HIS A 210 -4.11 25.50 0.95
C HIS A 210 -3.53 25.48 -0.48
N SER A 211 -2.28 25.07 -0.68
CA SER A 211 -1.55 25.22 -1.95
C SER A 211 -1.52 23.98 -2.85
N SER A 212 -2.18 22.87 -2.51
CA SER A 212 -1.93 21.57 -3.16
C SER A 212 -3.13 20.90 -3.85
N ALA A 213 -4.28 21.56 -3.98
CA ALA A 213 -5.52 20.91 -4.44
C ALA A 213 -5.41 20.36 -5.88
N ASP A 214 -4.91 21.18 -6.82
CA ASP A 214 -4.81 20.78 -8.23
C ASP A 214 -3.74 19.72 -8.45
N ASP A 215 -2.62 19.82 -7.72
CA ASP A 215 -1.53 18.85 -7.76
C ASP A 215 -2.00 17.48 -7.25
N LEU A 216 -2.72 17.44 -6.12
CA LEU A 216 -3.26 16.19 -5.58
C LEU A 216 -4.33 15.58 -6.46
N ALA A 217 -5.17 16.41 -7.12
CA ALA A 217 -6.12 15.93 -8.12
C ALA A 217 -5.40 15.32 -9.34
N THR A 218 -4.27 15.91 -9.74
CA THR A 218 -3.41 15.38 -10.80
C THR A 218 -2.80 14.05 -10.38
N LEU A 219 -2.25 13.94 -9.17
CA LEU A 219 -1.72 12.68 -8.67
C LEU A 219 -2.80 11.58 -8.58
N LEU A 220 -4.06 11.90 -8.27
CA LEU A 220 -5.13 10.90 -8.29
C LEU A 220 -5.33 10.33 -9.71
N ARG A 221 -5.36 11.17 -10.75
CA ARG A 221 -5.48 10.70 -12.15
C ARG A 221 -4.30 9.82 -12.55
N TRP A 222 -3.07 10.19 -12.16
CA TRP A 222 -1.88 9.38 -12.43
C TRP A 222 -1.93 8.03 -11.70
N ALA A 223 -2.40 8.00 -10.45
CA ALA A 223 -2.59 6.77 -9.70
C ALA A 223 -3.57 5.80 -10.37
N ASP A 224 -4.56 6.35 -11.08
CA ASP A 224 -5.57 5.61 -11.85
C ASP A 224 -5.11 5.25 -13.28
N GLY A 225 -3.91 5.70 -13.69
CA GLY A 225 -3.26 5.25 -14.92
C GLY A 225 -3.28 6.24 -16.09
N GLU A 226 -3.53 7.52 -15.83
CA GLU A 226 -3.33 8.56 -16.84
C GLU A 226 -1.89 8.53 -17.40
N VAL A 227 -1.75 8.73 -18.71
CA VAL A 227 -0.44 8.80 -19.37
C VAL A 227 0.24 10.11 -19.02
N VAL A 228 1.50 10.05 -18.63
CA VAL A 228 2.26 11.19 -18.09
C VAL A 228 3.54 11.42 -18.88
N SER A 229 3.89 12.69 -19.13
CA SER A 229 5.17 13.06 -19.74
C SER A 229 6.30 13.13 -18.70
N ALA A 230 7.54 12.99 -19.16
CA ALA A 230 8.72 13.13 -18.32
C ALA A 230 8.83 14.56 -17.70
N ALA A 231 8.42 15.58 -18.43
CA ALA A 231 8.38 16.96 -17.91
C ALA A 231 7.40 17.08 -16.73
N ALA A 232 6.16 16.55 -16.88
CA ALA A 232 5.18 16.59 -15.80
C ALA A 232 5.63 15.79 -14.56
N VAL A 233 6.35 14.66 -14.75
CA VAL A 233 6.96 13.93 -13.64
C VAL A 233 8.02 14.76 -12.94
N ARG A 234 8.87 15.49 -13.69
CA ARG A 234 9.87 16.39 -13.11
C ARG A 234 9.21 17.49 -12.30
N ASP A 235 8.22 18.17 -12.87
CA ASP A 235 7.48 19.23 -12.18
C ASP A 235 6.84 18.75 -10.87
N ALA A 236 6.27 17.53 -10.88
CA ALA A 236 5.70 16.94 -9.68
C ALA A 236 6.76 16.59 -8.62
N LEU A 237 7.95 16.10 -9.02
CA LEU A 237 9.05 15.82 -8.10
C LEU A 237 9.54 17.09 -7.42
N ASP A 238 9.72 18.17 -8.18
CA ASP A 238 10.22 19.45 -7.69
C ASP A 238 9.15 20.25 -6.92
N GLY A 239 7.87 19.96 -7.17
CA GLY A 239 6.72 20.60 -6.54
C GLY A 239 6.10 19.77 -5.42
N ILE A 240 4.99 19.09 -5.74
CA ILE A 240 4.12 18.42 -4.72
C ILE A 240 4.84 17.31 -3.95
N VAL A 241 5.77 16.57 -4.57
CA VAL A 241 6.52 15.51 -3.88
C VAL A 241 7.49 16.12 -2.87
N ALA A 242 8.23 17.17 -3.26
CA ALA A 242 9.13 17.88 -2.36
C ALA A 242 8.37 18.51 -1.19
N ALA A 243 7.27 19.23 -1.45
CA ALA A 243 6.42 19.84 -0.42
C ALA A 243 5.81 18.80 0.54
N THR A 244 5.34 17.67 0.00
CA THR A 244 4.82 16.57 0.83
C THR A 244 5.91 15.95 1.70
N THR A 245 7.12 15.74 1.14
CA THR A 245 8.26 15.20 1.86
C THR A 245 8.68 16.13 3.01
N GLU A 246 8.73 17.43 2.78
CA GLU A 246 9.04 18.43 3.81
C GLU A 246 7.98 18.46 4.92
N SER A 247 6.71 18.49 4.55
CA SER A 247 5.60 18.45 5.52
C SER A 247 5.62 17.18 6.34
N PHE A 248 5.91 16.04 5.70
CA PHE A 248 6.02 14.74 6.36
C PHE A 248 7.20 14.71 7.34
N ALA A 249 8.37 15.18 6.91
CA ALA A 249 9.57 15.27 7.76
C ALA A 249 9.33 16.13 9.00
N ARG A 250 8.67 17.27 8.83
CA ARG A 250 8.37 18.22 9.91
C ARG A 250 7.33 17.70 10.90
N THR A 251 6.29 17.02 10.42
CA THR A 251 5.11 16.66 11.24
C THR A 251 5.21 15.26 11.82
N ILE A 252 5.76 14.30 11.07
CA ILE A 252 5.76 12.87 11.39
C ILE A 252 7.19 12.37 11.61
N GLY A 253 8.15 12.88 10.85
CA GLY A 253 9.53 12.41 10.79
C GLY A 253 9.75 11.40 9.66
N LEU A 254 10.98 11.37 9.16
CA LEU A 254 11.45 10.39 8.17
C LEU A 254 12.08 9.18 8.88
N TRP A 255 12.27 8.10 8.13
CA TRP A 255 13.09 6.98 8.62
C TRP A 255 14.52 7.42 8.87
N SER A 256 15.03 7.06 10.02
CA SER A 256 16.42 7.24 10.43
C SER A 256 17.38 6.30 9.68
#